data_b68812aab0ef4a019c65abe4c7ab251a
#
_entry.id   b68812aab0ef4a019c65abe4c7ab251a
#
_cell.length_a   1.000
_cell.length_b   1.000
_cell.length_c   1.000
_cell.angle_alpha   90.00
_cell.angle_beta   90.00
_cell.angle_gamma   90.00
#
_symmetry.space_group_name_H-M   'P 1'
#
loop_
_entity.id
_entity.type
_entity.pdbx_description
1 polymer ?
#
loop_
_entity_poly.entity_id
_entity_poly.type
_entity_poly.pdbx_seq_one_letter_code
_entity_poly.pdbx_strand_id
1 'polypeptide(L)'
;MKKNVFGLLLLLSNLSMAQESQEIKKDSKFQVGVHYVGNLWNENIISDGYNGVVGVSGNYAVYQDEMISVFGGITIDYLKTRDYFLQNDILIWNPNTSIEIDAFKGKLKPFLGLGYAFFSNEFKYETSSFDPSDPAFITRTTRFNFNGLTINPGLKYHVSNLLFIEGSYKYFPVNSDDISGTANTHFINVGFGFKF
;
A
#
# COMPACT_ATOMS: atom_id res chain seq x y z
N MET A 1 -21.07 14.52 8.15
CA MET A 1 -19.75 13.92 8.56
C MET A 1 -19.62 13.59 10.05
N LYS A 2 -20.27 14.26 11.01
CA LYS A 2 -20.10 13.99 12.46
C LYS A 2 -20.70 12.66 12.95
N LYS A 3 -21.70 12.10 12.27
CA LYS A 3 -22.39 10.86 12.72
C LYS A 3 -21.56 9.58 12.50
N ASN A 4 -20.65 9.56 11.52
CA ASN A 4 -19.86 8.36 11.19
C ASN A 4 -18.64 8.19 12.12
N VAL A 5 -18.15 9.28 12.73
CA VAL A 5 -17.03 9.23 13.69
C VAL A 5 -17.47 8.61 15.00
N PHE A 6 -18.73 8.85 15.42
CA PHE A 6 -19.29 8.29 16.65
C PHE A 6 -19.49 6.77 16.57
N GLY A 7 -19.90 6.26 15.40
CA GLY A 7 -20.00 4.83 15.14
C GLY A 7 -18.65 4.11 15.20
N LEU A 8 -17.59 4.75 14.69
CA LEU A 8 -16.23 4.20 14.74
C LEU A 8 -15.68 4.16 16.16
N LEU A 9 -15.94 5.20 16.95
CA LEU A 9 -15.56 5.26 18.38
C LEU A 9 -16.29 4.22 19.22
N LEU A 10 -17.57 3.96 18.95
CA LEU A 10 -18.35 2.91 19.63
C LEU A 10 -17.87 1.49 19.25
N LEU A 11 -17.46 1.26 18.01
CA LEU A 11 -16.84 0.01 17.58
C LEU A 11 -15.49 -0.21 18.28
N LEU A 12 -14.67 0.81 18.39
CA LEU A 12 -13.37 0.76 19.07
C LEU A 12 -13.52 0.53 20.58
N SER A 13 -14.55 1.11 21.24
CA SER A 13 -14.80 0.90 22.65
C SER A 13 -15.32 -0.51 22.97
N ASN A 14 -16.12 -1.10 22.09
CA ASN A 14 -16.58 -2.49 22.25
C ASN A 14 -15.44 -3.51 22.01
N LEU A 15 -14.49 -3.19 21.12
CA LEU A 15 -13.29 -4.01 20.93
C LEU A 15 -12.38 -4.00 22.16
N SER A 16 -12.28 -2.87 22.89
CA SER A 16 -11.47 -2.79 24.10
C SER A 16 -12.08 -3.55 25.29
N MET A 17 -13.41 -3.64 25.38
CA MET A 17 -14.08 -4.41 26.45
C MET A 17 -14.02 -5.92 26.22
N ALA A 18 -13.86 -6.38 24.97
CA ALA A 18 -13.71 -7.80 24.67
C ALA A 18 -12.32 -8.36 25.04
N GLN A 19 -11.40 -7.51 25.49
CA GLN A 19 -10.00 -7.88 25.74
C GLN A 19 -9.72 -8.40 27.15
N GLU A 20 -10.66 -8.29 28.11
CA GLU A 20 -10.37 -8.62 29.52
C GLU A 20 -10.39 -10.11 29.87
N SER A 21 -10.65 -11.03 28.94
CA SER A 21 -10.86 -12.44 29.28
C SER A 21 -10.22 -13.50 28.40
N GLN A 22 -9.23 -13.16 27.56
CA GLN A 22 -8.50 -14.20 26.84
C GLN A 22 -6.98 -14.03 27.00
N GLU A 23 -6.35 -14.96 27.70
CA GLU A 23 -4.93 -15.29 27.48
C GLU A 23 -4.79 -15.62 25.99
N ILE A 24 -4.34 -14.64 25.21
CA ILE A 24 -4.23 -14.78 23.76
C ILE A 24 -3.03 -15.66 23.48
N LYS A 25 -3.31 -16.84 22.95
CA LYS A 25 -2.32 -17.74 22.38
C LYS A 25 -1.36 -16.97 21.49
N LYS A 26 -0.07 -17.22 21.68
CA LYS A 26 1.10 -16.69 20.97
C LYS A 26 1.10 -16.98 19.46
N ASP A 27 0.03 -17.56 18.89
CA ASP A 27 -0.02 -18.17 17.58
C ASP A 27 -0.89 -17.46 16.54
N SER A 28 -1.04 -16.13 16.67
CA SER A 28 -1.73 -15.39 15.62
C SER A 28 -0.90 -15.38 14.33
N LYS A 29 -1.34 -16.14 13.33
CA LYS A 29 -0.62 -16.33 12.07
C LYS A 29 -1.01 -15.33 10.99
N PHE A 30 -2.19 -14.72 11.10
CA PHE A 30 -2.68 -13.78 10.13
C PHE A 30 -2.60 -12.35 10.62
N GLN A 31 -2.21 -11.45 9.72
CA GLN A 31 -2.29 -10.00 9.91
C GLN A 31 -3.05 -9.41 8.73
N VAL A 32 -4.02 -8.54 9.01
CA VAL A 32 -4.72 -7.75 8.00
C VAL A 32 -4.59 -6.29 8.39
N GLY A 33 -4.18 -5.45 7.45
CA GLY A 33 -3.96 -4.02 7.67
C GLY A 33 -4.67 -3.16 6.66
N VAL A 34 -4.97 -1.94 7.09
CA VAL A 34 -5.43 -0.84 6.24
C VAL A 34 -4.53 0.34 6.52
N HIS A 35 -4.04 0.98 5.48
CA HIS A 35 -3.11 2.09 5.60
C HIS A 35 -3.42 3.21 4.60
N TYR A 36 -3.09 4.43 4.98
CA TYR A 36 -3.00 5.56 4.07
C TYR A 36 -1.69 5.45 3.28
N VAL A 37 -1.76 5.74 1.99
CA VAL A 37 -0.59 5.80 1.10
C VAL A 37 -0.34 7.26 0.77
N GLY A 38 0.80 7.80 1.18
CA GLY A 38 1.20 9.17 0.89
C GLY A 38 2.41 9.23 -0.03
N ASN A 39 2.39 10.08 -1.05
CA ASN A 39 3.54 10.34 -1.91
C ASN A 39 4.50 11.31 -1.23
N LEU A 40 5.82 11.00 -1.22
CA LEU A 40 6.82 11.83 -0.52
C LEU A 40 7.51 12.86 -1.40
N TRP A 41 7.75 12.57 -2.67
CA TRP A 41 8.45 13.48 -3.58
C TRP A 41 7.77 13.53 -4.94
N ASN A 42 7.68 14.72 -5.50
CA ASN A 42 7.00 15.03 -6.76
C ASN A 42 8.04 15.13 -7.91
N GLU A 43 8.69 14.03 -8.26
CA GLU A 43 9.71 14.07 -9.33
C GLU A 43 9.49 12.99 -10.40
N ASN A 44 8.35 12.31 -10.40
CA ASN A 44 8.08 11.28 -11.39
C ASN A 44 6.59 11.19 -11.77
N ILE A 45 6.32 10.54 -12.89
CA ILE A 45 4.98 10.40 -13.47
C ILE A 45 3.96 9.85 -12.46
N ILE A 46 4.36 8.98 -11.52
CA ILE A 46 3.44 8.40 -10.54
C ILE A 46 3.13 9.40 -9.43
N SER A 47 4.15 10.09 -8.90
CA SER A 47 3.93 11.08 -7.83
C SER A 47 3.22 12.32 -8.33
N ASP A 48 3.45 12.72 -9.57
CA ASP A 48 2.80 13.90 -10.17
C ASP A 48 1.40 13.59 -10.65
N GLY A 49 1.18 12.40 -11.20
CA GLY A 49 -0.10 12.01 -11.78
C GLY A 49 -1.12 11.44 -10.79
N TYR A 50 -0.70 11.01 -9.60
CA TYR A 50 -1.58 10.30 -8.67
C TYR A 50 -1.50 10.80 -7.23
N ASN A 51 -2.66 10.77 -6.54
CA ASN A 51 -2.74 10.85 -5.09
C ASN A 51 -2.82 9.44 -4.52
N GLY A 52 -1.98 9.10 -3.56
CA GLY A 52 -2.20 7.94 -2.73
C GLY A 52 -3.46 8.13 -1.89
N VAL A 53 -4.24 7.08 -1.74
CA VAL A 53 -5.49 7.14 -0.97
C VAL A 53 -5.48 6.12 0.15
N VAL A 54 -5.56 4.83 -0.20
CA VAL A 54 -5.69 3.74 0.76
C VAL A 54 -5.03 2.49 0.22
N GLY A 55 -4.41 1.73 1.11
CA GLY A 55 -3.93 0.39 0.84
C GLY A 55 -4.49 -0.60 1.84
N VAL A 56 -4.52 -1.85 1.43
CA VAL A 56 -4.86 -2.99 2.28
C VAL A 56 -3.74 -4.01 2.20
N SER A 57 -3.47 -4.68 3.31
CA SER A 57 -2.47 -5.74 3.38
C SER A 57 -3.02 -6.98 4.04
N GLY A 58 -2.60 -8.13 3.54
CA GLY A 58 -2.87 -9.44 4.16
C GLY A 58 -1.57 -10.23 4.23
N ASN A 59 -1.18 -10.65 5.45
CA ASN A 59 0.08 -11.34 5.69
C ASN A 59 -0.15 -12.62 6.49
N TYR A 60 0.60 -13.65 6.18
CA TYR A 60 0.62 -14.92 6.90
C TYR A 60 2.02 -15.19 7.44
N ALA A 61 2.12 -15.54 8.73
CA ALA A 61 3.39 -15.89 9.34
C ALA A 61 3.84 -17.26 8.88
N VAL A 62 4.91 -17.29 8.10
CA VAL A 62 5.56 -18.52 7.62
C VAL A 62 6.57 -19.08 8.62
N TYR A 63 7.12 -18.20 9.45
CA TYR A 63 8.03 -18.55 10.53
C TYR A 63 7.85 -17.57 11.69
N GLN A 64 7.88 -18.08 12.92
CA GLN A 64 7.82 -17.24 14.14
C GLN A 64 8.65 -17.91 15.24
N ASP A 65 9.54 -17.13 15.83
CA ASP A 65 10.22 -17.48 17.08
C ASP A 65 10.18 -16.32 18.10
N GLU A 66 11.00 -16.36 19.12
CA GLU A 66 11.02 -15.34 20.18
C GLU A 66 11.59 -13.99 19.72
N MET A 67 12.42 -13.97 18.70
CA MET A 67 13.15 -12.79 18.24
C MET A 67 12.68 -12.30 16.86
N ILE A 68 12.23 -13.21 16.01
CA ILE A 68 11.99 -12.92 14.59
C ILE A 68 10.68 -13.57 14.15
N SER A 69 9.89 -12.82 13.38
CA SER A 69 8.73 -13.35 12.67
C SER A 69 8.87 -13.02 11.18
N VAL A 70 8.70 -14.02 10.33
CA VAL A 70 8.72 -13.89 8.87
C VAL A 70 7.30 -14.06 8.34
N PHE A 71 6.87 -13.10 7.55
CA PHE A 71 5.55 -13.10 6.93
C PHE A 71 5.66 -13.12 5.41
N GLY A 72 4.79 -13.89 4.77
CA GLY A 72 4.52 -13.80 3.34
C GLY A 72 3.14 -13.19 3.15
N GLY A 73 2.98 -12.29 2.20
CA GLY A 73 1.71 -11.60 2.03
C GLY A 73 1.55 -10.85 0.73
N ILE A 74 0.50 -10.05 0.69
CA ILE A 74 0.19 -9.16 -0.41
C ILE A 74 -0.31 -7.82 0.12
N THR A 75 0.14 -6.76 -0.53
CA THR A 75 -0.37 -5.40 -0.33
C THR A 75 -1.00 -4.91 -1.62
N ILE A 76 -2.13 -4.25 -1.53
CA ILE A 76 -2.83 -3.63 -2.66
C ILE A 76 -3.03 -2.17 -2.31
N ASP A 77 -2.40 -1.27 -3.06
CA ASP A 77 -2.50 0.18 -2.88
C ASP A 77 -3.36 0.78 -3.98
N TYR A 78 -4.35 1.56 -3.59
CA TYR A 78 -5.20 2.33 -4.48
C TYR A 78 -4.71 3.78 -4.54
N LEU A 79 -4.42 4.25 -5.76
CA LEU A 79 -4.03 5.61 -6.04
C LEU A 79 -5.05 6.25 -7.00
N LYS A 80 -5.50 7.43 -6.63
CA LYS A 80 -6.45 8.21 -7.42
C LYS A 80 -5.72 9.17 -8.34
N THR A 81 -6.11 9.24 -9.61
CA THR A 81 -5.54 10.20 -10.57
C THR A 81 -5.76 11.64 -10.14
N ARG A 82 -4.75 12.48 -10.34
CA ARG A 82 -4.80 13.94 -10.17
C ARG A 82 -5.06 14.65 -11.48
N ASP A 83 -4.57 14.05 -12.57
CA ASP A 83 -4.46 14.72 -13.84
C ASP A 83 -5.70 14.45 -14.71
N TYR A 84 -6.19 15.49 -15.36
CA TYR A 84 -7.29 15.40 -16.33
C TYR A 84 -6.94 14.52 -17.54
N PHE A 85 -5.65 14.40 -17.87
CA PHE A 85 -5.16 13.55 -18.97
C PHE A 85 -5.02 12.07 -18.59
N LEU A 86 -4.88 11.78 -17.29
CA LEU A 86 -4.81 10.43 -16.74
C LEU A 86 -6.21 10.04 -16.26
N GLN A 87 -6.98 9.35 -17.08
CA GLN A 87 -8.40 9.10 -16.79
C GLN A 87 -8.63 7.93 -15.81
N ASN A 88 -7.62 7.15 -15.48
CA ASN A 88 -7.80 5.93 -14.70
C ASN A 88 -7.04 5.97 -13.38
N ASP A 89 -7.76 5.65 -12.31
CA ASP A 89 -7.15 5.29 -11.02
C ASP A 89 -6.36 3.99 -11.16
N ILE A 90 -5.34 3.80 -10.36
CA ILE A 90 -4.50 2.59 -10.42
C ILE A 90 -4.55 1.79 -9.13
N LEU A 91 -4.41 0.47 -9.28
CA LEU A 91 -4.20 -0.48 -8.20
C LEU A 91 -2.79 -1.07 -8.34
N ILE A 92 -1.96 -0.87 -7.34
CA ILE A 92 -0.62 -1.44 -7.26
C ILE A 92 -0.71 -2.74 -6.45
N TRP A 93 -0.44 -3.85 -7.10
CA TRP A 93 -0.35 -5.17 -6.47
C TRP A 93 1.09 -5.42 -6.05
N ASN A 94 1.30 -5.81 -4.82
CA ASN A 94 2.63 -6.01 -4.27
C ASN A 94 2.67 -7.28 -3.40
N PRO A 95 2.85 -8.48 -3.99
CA PRO A 95 3.27 -9.65 -3.24
C PRO A 95 4.61 -9.37 -2.55
N ASN A 96 4.70 -9.71 -1.27
CA ASN A 96 5.86 -9.34 -0.45
C ASN A 96 6.15 -10.38 0.62
N THR A 97 7.36 -10.30 1.13
CA THR A 97 7.79 -10.99 2.35
C THR A 97 8.33 -9.94 3.31
N SER A 98 8.01 -10.05 4.59
CA SER A 98 8.52 -9.14 5.61
C SER A 98 9.09 -9.90 6.80
N ILE A 99 10.10 -9.30 7.41
CA ILE A 99 10.73 -9.78 8.64
C ILE A 99 10.44 -8.75 9.72
N GLU A 100 9.77 -9.16 10.79
CA GLU A 100 9.57 -8.37 12.00
C GLU A 100 10.56 -8.83 13.06
N ILE A 101 11.17 -7.87 13.77
CA ILE A 101 12.16 -8.14 14.81
C ILE A 101 11.56 -7.77 16.18
N ASP A 102 11.56 -8.71 17.11
CA ASP A 102 11.13 -8.50 18.49
C ASP A 102 12.31 -8.06 19.38
N ALA A 103 13.01 -6.99 18.94
CA ALA A 103 14.25 -6.54 19.57
C ALA A 103 14.04 -5.95 20.98
N PHE A 104 12.82 -5.50 21.32
CA PHE A 104 12.58 -4.71 22.51
C PHE A 104 11.71 -5.42 23.55
N LYS A 105 11.48 -6.74 23.44
CA LYS A 105 10.57 -7.54 24.30
C LYS A 105 9.24 -6.80 24.56
N GLY A 106 8.77 -6.07 23.58
CA GLY A 106 7.74 -5.10 23.78
C GLY A 106 6.82 -4.91 22.59
N LYS A 107 6.11 -3.82 22.68
CA LYS A 107 5.06 -3.46 21.74
C LYS A 107 5.58 -2.93 20.42
N LEU A 108 6.85 -2.49 20.37
CA LEU A 108 7.45 -1.88 19.16
C LEU A 108 8.28 -2.93 18.41
N LYS A 109 7.92 -3.17 17.14
CA LYS A 109 8.56 -4.14 16.28
C LYS A 109 9.02 -3.47 14.98
N PRO A 110 10.33 -3.25 14.79
CA PRO A 110 10.88 -2.89 13.50
C PRO A 110 10.61 -4.02 12.49
N PHE A 111 10.35 -3.64 11.25
CA PHE A 111 10.23 -4.61 10.18
C PHE A 111 10.88 -4.12 8.90
N LEU A 112 11.26 -5.07 8.05
CA LEU A 112 11.72 -4.86 6.70
C LEU A 112 10.92 -5.74 5.75
N GLY A 113 10.21 -5.12 4.81
CA GLY A 113 9.51 -5.79 3.72
C GLY A 113 10.30 -5.75 2.43
N LEU A 114 10.27 -6.84 1.67
CA LEU A 114 10.76 -6.95 0.31
C LEU A 114 9.63 -7.51 -0.56
N GLY A 115 9.38 -6.92 -1.71
CA GLY A 115 8.30 -7.35 -2.59
C GLY A 115 8.57 -7.04 -4.05
N TYR A 116 7.59 -7.37 -4.87
CA TYR A 116 7.57 -7.06 -6.29
C TYR A 116 6.24 -6.45 -6.64
N ALA A 117 6.23 -5.15 -6.92
CA ALA A 117 5.01 -4.44 -7.26
C ALA A 117 4.78 -4.42 -8.76
N PHE A 118 3.52 -4.46 -9.17
CA PHE A 118 3.10 -4.32 -10.56
C PHE A 118 1.73 -3.64 -10.64
N PHE A 119 1.55 -2.86 -11.70
CA PHE A 119 0.29 -2.24 -12.07
C PHE A 119 0.25 -1.95 -13.56
N SER A 120 -0.95 -1.74 -14.11
CA SER A 120 -1.14 -1.26 -15.47
C SER A 120 -1.92 0.03 -15.47
N ASN A 121 -1.59 0.91 -16.39
CA ASN A 121 -2.30 2.16 -16.59
C ASN A 121 -2.66 2.36 -18.05
N GLU A 122 -3.80 3.01 -18.30
CA GLU A 122 -4.27 3.37 -19.63
C GLU A 122 -4.24 4.89 -19.79
N PHE A 123 -3.45 5.34 -20.76
CA PHE A 123 -3.41 6.73 -21.16
C PHE A 123 -4.31 6.92 -22.39
N LYS A 124 -5.22 7.86 -22.30
CA LYS A 124 -6.00 8.31 -23.45
C LYS A 124 -5.47 9.66 -23.90
N TYR A 125 -5.07 9.76 -25.15
CA TYR A 125 -4.68 11.01 -25.75
C TYR A 125 -5.45 11.24 -27.05
N GLU A 126 -5.83 12.48 -27.27
CA GLU A 126 -6.46 12.91 -28.51
C GLU A 126 -5.37 13.29 -29.51
N THR A 127 -5.37 12.62 -30.65
CA THR A 127 -4.51 12.96 -31.78
C THR A 127 -5.39 13.57 -32.84
N SER A 128 -5.07 14.78 -33.30
CA SER A 128 -5.69 15.32 -34.52
C SER A 128 -5.25 14.47 -35.71
N SER A 129 -6.19 13.92 -36.45
CA SER A 129 -5.88 13.39 -37.78
C SER A 129 -5.47 14.56 -38.65
N PHE A 130 -4.31 14.48 -39.27
CA PHE A 130 -3.85 15.53 -40.18
C PHE A 130 -4.49 15.33 -41.56
N ASP A 131 -5.81 15.15 -41.58
CA ASP A 131 -6.60 15.24 -42.79
C ASP A 131 -7.25 16.61 -42.84
N PRO A 132 -6.81 17.54 -43.72
CA PRO A 132 -7.38 18.87 -43.81
C PRO A 132 -8.88 18.86 -44.21
N SER A 133 -9.40 17.74 -44.74
CA SER A 133 -10.76 17.57 -45.19
C SER A 133 -11.71 17.01 -44.10
N ASP A 134 -11.15 16.37 -43.05
CA ASP A 134 -11.90 15.86 -41.90
C ASP A 134 -11.07 15.97 -40.62
N PRO A 135 -11.18 17.09 -39.87
CA PRO A 135 -10.47 17.31 -38.62
C PRO A 135 -11.14 16.50 -37.49
N ALA A 136 -11.21 15.19 -37.63
CA ALA A 136 -11.68 14.32 -36.58
C ALA A 136 -10.59 14.13 -35.51
N PHE A 137 -10.94 14.37 -34.25
CA PHE A 137 -10.10 13.97 -33.13
C PHE A 137 -10.18 12.47 -32.95
N ILE A 138 -9.06 11.79 -33.12
CA ILE A 138 -8.96 10.35 -32.87
C ILE A 138 -8.47 10.14 -31.47
N THR A 139 -9.32 9.59 -30.60
CA THR A 139 -8.90 9.16 -29.26
C THR A 139 -8.12 7.85 -29.37
N ARG A 140 -6.86 7.87 -29.00
CA ARG A 140 -6.04 6.67 -28.86
C ARG A 140 -5.87 6.31 -27.40
N THR A 141 -5.99 5.02 -27.11
CA THR A 141 -5.70 4.47 -25.78
C THR A 141 -4.43 3.63 -25.87
N THR A 142 -3.46 3.93 -25.02
CA THR A 142 -2.23 3.13 -24.90
C THR A 142 -2.14 2.62 -23.48
N ARG A 143 -1.89 1.31 -23.31
CA ARG A 143 -1.70 0.68 -22.02
C ARG A 143 -0.21 0.53 -21.75
N PHE A 144 0.22 0.99 -20.57
CA PHE A 144 1.57 0.82 -20.07
C PHE A 144 1.54 -0.12 -18.86
N ASN A 145 2.48 -1.06 -18.83
CA ASN A 145 2.69 -1.95 -17.71
C ASN A 145 3.93 -1.51 -16.95
N PHE A 146 3.77 -1.43 -15.64
CA PHE A 146 4.83 -1.00 -14.73
C PHE A 146 5.08 -2.08 -13.70
N ASN A 147 6.35 -2.30 -13.38
CA ASN A 147 6.75 -3.27 -12.38
C ASN A 147 8.09 -2.89 -11.73
N GLY A 148 8.39 -3.48 -10.59
CA GLY A 148 9.68 -3.29 -9.94
C GLY A 148 9.73 -3.89 -8.54
N LEU A 149 10.97 -4.05 -8.06
CA LEU A 149 11.22 -4.48 -6.69
C LEU A 149 10.81 -3.39 -5.70
N THR A 150 10.26 -3.78 -4.56
CA THR A 150 9.92 -2.85 -3.48
C THR A 150 10.72 -3.16 -2.24
N ILE A 151 11.13 -2.09 -1.53
CA ILE A 151 11.75 -2.18 -0.21
C ILE A 151 10.90 -1.36 0.75
N ASN A 152 10.49 -1.97 1.86
CA ASN A 152 9.53 -1.37 2.79
C ASN A 152 9.99 -1.49 4.25
N PRO A 153 10.96 -0.67 4.70
CA PRO A 153 11.29 -0.56 6.12
C PRO A 153 10.18 0.15 6.90
N GLY A 154 9.92 -0.29 8.13
CA GLY A 154 8.89 0.32 8.96
C GLY A 154 8.94 -0.10 10.42
N LEU A 155 7.95 0.40 11.15
CA LEU A 155 7.73 0.13 12.57
C LEU A 155 6.28 -0.25 12.78
N LYS A 156 6.05 -1.31 13.57
CA LYS A 156 4.74 -1.68 14.09
C LYS A 156 4.71 -1.46 15.60
N TYR A 157 3.65 -0.82 16.08
CA TYR A 157 3.38 -0.69 17.50
C TYR A 157 2.14 -1.52 17.86
N HIS A 158 2.31 -2.57 18.63
CA HIS A 158 1.24 -3.44 19.10
C HIS A 158 0.51 -2.76 20.26
N VAL A 159 -0.67 -2.17 19.97
CA VAL A 159 -1.54 -1.56 20.99
C VAL A 159 -2.08 -2.64 21.93
N SER A 160 -2.45 -3.78 21.33
CA SER A 160 -2.90 -4.98 22.06
C SER A 160 -2.40 -6.22 21.32
N ASN A 161 -2.79 -7.39 21.82
CA ASN A 161 -2.47 -8.64 21.14
C ASN A 161 -3.16 -8.79 19.77
N LEU A 162 -4.26 -8.07 19.54
CA LEU A 162 -5.03 -8.11 18.31
C LEU A 162 -4.79 -6.91 17.41
N LEU A 163 -4.48 -5.73 17.96
CA LEU A 163 -4.42 -4.47 17.25
C LEU A 163 -2.99 -3.94 17.18
N PHE A 164 -2.56 -3.54 16.01
CA PHE A 164 -1.32 -2.80 15.83
C PHE A 164 -1.53 -1.53 14.99
N ILE A 165 -0.63 -0.58 15.16
CA ILE A 165 -0.46 0.60 14.31
C ILE A 165 0.86 0.43 13.59
N GLU A 166 0.93 0.80 12.32
CA GLU A 166 2.16 0.73 11.55
C GLU A 166 2.45 2.04 10.82
N GLY A 167 3.74 2.31 10.70
CA GLY A 167 4.28 3.35 9.83
C GLY A 167 5.44 2.79 9.03
N SER A 168 5.45 3.00 7.71
CA SER A 168 6.51 2.50 6.85
C SER A 168 6.81 3.46 5.71
N TYR A 169 8.02 3.30 5.19
CA TYR A 169 8.47 3.92 3.97
C TYR A 169 8.59 2.84 2.90
N LYS A 170 7.98 3.05 1.74
CA LYS A 170 8.08 2.14 0.60
C LYS A 170 8.85 2.80 -0.53
N TYR A 171 9.98 2.21 -0.89
CA TYR A 171 10.73 2.54 -2.09
C TYR A 171 10.33 1.58 -3.21
N PHE A 172 10.00 2.14 -4.38
CA PHE A 172 9.55 1.41 -5.55
C PHE A 172 10.20 1.99 -6.81
N PRO A 173 11.34 1.46 -7.27
CA PRO A 173 11.90 1.80 -8.58
C PRO A 173 11.01 1.17 -9.66
N VAL A 174 10.37 2.02 -10.43
CA VAL A 174 9.41 1.62 -11.47
C VAL A 174 10.13 1.47 -12.79
N ASN A 175 10.04 0.31 -13.38
CA ASN A 175 10.47 0.04 -14.74
C ASN A 175 9.25 -0.07 -15.66
N SER A 176 9.38 0.41 -16.87
CA SER A 176 8.41 0.19 -17.93
C SER A 176 9.14 -0.23 -19.19
N ASP A 177 8.60 -1.22 -19.88
CA ASP A 177 9.15 -1.70 -21.15
C ASP A 177 8.97 -0.65 -22.26
N ASP A 178 8.03 0.29 -22.09
CA ASP A 178 7.61 1.27 -23.08
C ASP A 178 8.23 2.65 -22.88
N ILE A 179 8.83 2.92 -21.71
CA ILE A 179 9.42 4.23 -21.38
C ILE A 179 10.88 4.01 -20.99
N SER A 180 11.78 4.61 -21.77
CA SER A 180 13.21 4.57 -21.44
C SER A 180 13.49 5.40 -20.19
N GLY A 181 13.75 4.72 -19.07
CA GLY A 181 14.13 5.33 -17.81
C GLY A 181 13.50 4.62 -16.61
N THR A 182 14.17 4.73 -15.47
CA THR A 182 13.65 4.24 -14.19
C THR A 182 13.08 5.42 -13.41
N ALA A 183 11.81 5.35 -13.04
CA ALA A 183 11.19 6.32 -12.14
C ALA A 183 11.25 5.79 -10.70
N ASN A 184 11.93 6.51 -9.80
CA ASN A 184 11.97 6.16 -8.40
C ASN A 184 10.72 6.72 -7.69
N THR A 185 9.93 5.85 -7.10
CA THR A 185 8.71 6.22 -6.39
C THR A 185 8.87 5.98 -4.89
N HIS A 186 8.44 6.93 -4.11
CA HIS A 186 8.61 6.95 -2.67
C HIS A 186 7.25 7.18 -2.00
N PHE A 187 6.82 6.23 -1.16
CA PHE A 187 5.59 6.34 -0.40
C PHE A 187 5.85 6.31 1.10
N ILE A 188 5.04 7.06 1.85
CA ILE A 188 4.85 6.83 3.28
C ILE A 188 3.51 6.14 3.47
N ASN A 189 3.51 5.06 4.23
CA ASN A 189 2.32 4.34 4.64
C ASN A 189 2.14 4.52 6.14
N VAL A 190 0.93 4.90 6.56
CA VAL A 190 0.54 4.96 7.97
C VAL A 190 -0.81 4.29 8.11
N GLY A 191 -0.90 3.31 9.01
CA GLY A 191 -2.09 2.51 9.10
C GLY A 191 -2.25 1.78 10.42
N PHE A 192 -3.25 0.93 10.44
CA PHE A 192 -3.51 0.02 11.54
C PHE A 192 -3.92 -1.35 11.00
N GLY A 193 -3.78 -2.36 11.83
CA GLY A 193 -4.16 -3.72 11.43
C GLY A 193 -4.51 -4.59 12.62
N PHE A 194 -5.07 -5.73 12.27
CA PHE A 194 -5.48 -6.76 13.20
C PHE A 194 -4.66 -8.03 12.99
N LYS A 195 -4.45 -8.74 14.07
CA LYS A 195 -3.71 -9.99 14.15
C LYS A 195 -4.63 -11.10 14.68
N PHE A 196 -4.67 -12.24 13.97
CA PHE A 196 -5.54 -13.37 14.27
C PHE A 196 -4.76 -14.67 14.43
#